data_1c33f92267b77453fdee40a73e27a1e6
#
_entry.id   1c33f92267b77453fdee40a73e27a1e6
#
_cell.length_a   1.000
_cell.length_b   1.000
_cell.length_c   1.000
_cell.angle_alpha   90.00
_cell.angle_beta   90.00
_cell.angle_gamma   90.00
#
_symmetry.space_group_name_H-M   'P 1'
#
loop_
_entity.id
_entity.type
_entity.pdbx_description
1 polymer ?
#
loop_
_entity_poly.entity_id
_entity_poly.type
_entity_poly.pdbx_seq_one_letter_code
_entity_poly.pdbx_strand_id
1 'polypeptide(L)'
;MGLEYGLELSTDLKPAQVLKLLLERLGLKWGNEKSLRGPALWIDAHEKSDMGREIIEEGFHFRPDVIVIFRFDNNSKDYEEGNRVMLRVTMLLLEHGRDGVLLFNGERIILQRLAGQLVLNADYGNWTRGLRLENEIRLPHEKRSLPSPLL
;
A
#
# COMPACT_ATOMS: atom_id res chain seq x y z
N MET A 1 -18.71 -4.18 -6.49
CA MET A 1 -17.46 -3.41 -6.50
C MET A 1 -16.56 -3.87 -5.37
N GLY A 2 -15.32 -4.17 -5.71
CA GLY A 2 -14.33 -4.52 -4.70
C GLY A 2 -13.73 -3.29 -4.02
N LEU A 3 -13.09 -3.53 -2.90
CA LEU A 3 -12.30 -2.50 -2.24
C LEU A 3 -10.91 -2.48 -2.86
N GLU A 4 -10.42 -1.28 -3.15
CA GLU A 4 -9.12 -1.11 -3.78
C GLU A 4 -8.26 -0.15 -2.98
N TYR A 5 -6.99 -0.55 -2.78
CA TYR A 5 -5.98 0.30 -2.16
C TYR A 5 -4.83 0.45 -3.15
N GLY A 6 -4.17 1.59 -3.11
CA GLY A 6 -3.00 1.84 -3.95
C GLY A 6 -1.85 2.35 -3.10
N LEU A 7 -0.70 1.70 -3.21
CA LEU A 7 0.54 2.19 -2.62
C LEU A 7 1.31 2.95 -3.71
N GLU A 8 1.33 4.27 -3.60
CA GLU A 8 2.14 5.14 -4.45
C GLU A 8 3.56 5.14 -3.88
N LEU A 9 4.54 4.74 -4.65
CA LEU A 9 5.86 4.42 -4.12
C LEU A 9 6.98 5.04 -4.96
N SER A 10 7.90 5.72 -4.30
CA SER A 10 9.16 6.14 -4.89
C SER A 10 10.19 5.04 -4.64
N THR A 11 10.69 4.42 -5.71
CA THR A 11 11.58 3.25 -5.62
C THR A 11 12.39 3.09 -6.89
N ASP A 12 13.53 2.43 -6.79
CA ASP A 12 14.34 2.05 -7.94
C ASP A 12 13.89 0.71 -8.56
N LEU A 13 12.97 0.01 -7.89
CA LEU A 13 12.45 -1.27 -8.39
C LEU A 13 11.47 -1.04 -9.54
N LYS A 14 11.57 -1.86 -10.57
CA LYS A 14 10.57 -1.90 -11.64
C LYS A 14 9.36 -2.72 -11.17
N PRO A 15 8.17 -2.55 -11.77
CA PRO A 15 6.99 -3.31 -11.35
C PRO A 15 7.21 -4.82 -11.26
N ALA A 16 7.87 -5.42 -12.26
CA ALA A 16 8.17 -6.85 -12.22
C ALA A 16 9.09 -7.23 -11.07
N GLN A 17 10.03 -6.37 -10.71
CA GLN A 17 10.94 -6.60 -9.58
C GLN A 17 10.18 -6.48 -8.25
N VAL A 18 9.21 -5.57 -8.17
CA VAL A 18 8.34 -5.47 -6.98
C VAL A 18 7.62 -6.80 -6.77
N LEU A 19 6.95 -7.32 -7.79
CA LEU A 19 6.21 -8.58 -7.67
C LEU A 19 7.14 -9.75 -7.33
N LYS A 20 8.32 -9.80 -7.94
CA LYS A 20 9.30 -10.84 -7.63
C LYS A 20 9.75 -10.79 -6.17
N LEU A 21 10.00 -9.60 -5.64
CA LEU A 21 10.38 -9.42 -4.24
C LEU A 21 9.28 -9.96 -3.31
N LEU A 22 8.01 -9.67 -3.62
CA LEU A 22 6.88 -10.14 -2.82
C LEU A 22 6.75 -11.66 -2.85
N LEU A 23 6.95 -12.28 -4.02
CA LEU A 23 6.96 -13.74 -4.15
C LEU A 23 8.04 -14.36 -3.26
N GLU A 24 9.24 -13.82 -3.32
CA GLU A 24 10.39 -14.39 -2.63
C GLU A 24 10.34 -14.19 -1.11
N ARG A 25 9.86 -13.02 -0.68
CA ARG A 25 9.95 -12.63 0.73
C ARG A 25 8.69 -12.94 1.53
N LEU A 26 7.53 -12.97 0.90
CA LEU A 26 6.24 -13.15 1.59
C LEU A 26 5.51 -14.43 1.22
N GLY A 27 6.09 -15.24 0.35
CA GLY A 27 5.50 -16.51 -0.02
C GLY A 27 4.18 -16.40 -0.78
N LEU A 28 3.94 -15.26 -1.42
CA LEU A 28 2.75 -15.09 -2.26
C LEU A 28 2.89 -15.90 -3.54
N LYS A 29 1.79 -16.13 -4.23
CA LYS A 29 1.76 -16.93 -5.43
C LYS A 29 1.20 -16.14 -6.61
N TRP A 30 1.59 -16.53 -7.83
CA TRP A 30 0.94 -16.00 -9.02
C TRP A 30 -0.52 -16.47 -9.07
N GLY A 31 -1.43 -15.51 -9.22
CA GLY A 31 -2.84 -15.82 -9.46
C GLY A 31 -3.14 -15.92 -10.95
N ASN A 32 -2.39 -15.17 -11.77
CA ASN A 32 -2.39 -15.23 -13.23
C ASN A 32 -1.02 -14.75 -13.73
N GLU A 33 -0.88 -14.44 -15.02
CA GLU A 33 0.39 -14.05 -15.61
C GLU A 33 0.93 -12.71 -15.10
N LYS A 34 0.07 -11.86 -14.55
CA LYS A 34 0.42 -10.47 -14.22
C LYS A 34 0.22 -10.12 -12.77
N SER A 35 -0.57 -10.89 -12.02
CA SER A 35 -1.00 -10.52 -10.69
C SER A 35 -0.67 -11.60 -9.68
N LEU A 36 -0.28 -11.17 -8.49
CA LEU A 36 -0.10 -12.08 -7.36
C LEU A 36 -1.43 -12.28 -6.64
N ARG A 37 -1.56 -13.44 -6.01
CA ARG A 37 -2.73 -13.80 -5.23
C ARG A 37 -2.35 -14.03 -3.78
N GLY A 38 -3.03 -13.36 -2.87
CA GLY A 38 -2.96 -13.59 -1.43
C GLY A 38 -4.34 -13.92 -0.88
N PRO A 39 -4.48 -14.04 0.45
CA PRO A 39 -5.78 -14.30 1.07
C PRO A 39 -6.71 -13.11 0.83
N ALA A 40 -7.82 -13.35 0.15
CA ALA A 40 -8.85 -12.36 -0.16
C ALA A 40 -8.37 -11.18 -1.01
N LEU A 41 -7.17 -11.23 -1.63
CA LEU A 41 -6.70 -10.10 -2.41
C LEU A 41 -5.87 -10.48 -3.63
N TRP A 42 -5.88 -9.58 -4.60
CA TRP A 42 -5.02 -9.58 -5.78
C TRP A 42 -4.06 -8.39 -5.69
N ILE A 43 -2.82 -8.58 -6.14
CA ILE A 43 -1.78 -7.54 -6.10
C ILE A 43 -1.22 -7.35 -7.50
N ASP A 44 -1.29 -6.12 -7.99
CA ASP A 44 -0.71 -5.70 -9.26
C ASP A 44 0.32 -4.61 -9.00
N ALA A 45 1.28 -4.46 -9.90
CA ALA A 45 2.25 -3.37 -9.87
C ALA A 45 2.38 -2.76 -11.24
N HIS A 46 2.39 -1.42 -11.33
CA HIS A 46 2.47 -0.68 -12.58
C HIS A 46 3.37 0.53 -12.44
N GLU A 47 3.98 0.94 -13.54
CA GLU A 47 4.63 2.25 -13.60
C GLU A 47 3.57 3.34 -13.52
N LYS A 48 3.92 4.46 -12.88
CA LYS A 48 3.04 5.62 -12.84
C LYS A 48 3.10 6.37 -14.16
N SER A 49 1.93 6.84 -14.62
CA SER A 49 1.86 7.78 -15.73
C SER A 49 2.37 9.15 -15.29
N ASP A 50 2.78 9.98 -16.25
CA ASP A 50 3.23 11.34 -15.95
C ASP A 50 2.13 12.16 -15.25
N MET A 51 0.91 12.06 -15.72
CA MET A 51 -0.23 12.74 -15.09
C MET A 51 -0.45 12.24 -13.66
N GLY A 52 -0.37 10.95 -13.44
CA GLY A 52 -0.52 10.36 -12.10
C GLY A 52 0.58 10.82 -11.16
N ARG A 53 1.82 10.92 -11.65
CA ARG A 53 2.94 11.44 -10.86
C ARG A 53 2.71 12.89 -10.44
N GLU A 54 2.23 13.73 -11.35
CA GLU A 54 1.96 15.13 -11.05
C GLU A 54 0.91 15.29 -9.95
N ILE A 55 -0.15 14.51 -9.99
CA ILE A 55 -1.21 14.55 -8.98
C ILE A 55 -0.66 14.22 -7.58
N ILE A 56 0.14 13.17 -7.49
CA ILE A 56 0.74 12.76 -6.21
C ILE A 56 1.79 13.77 -5.76
N GLU A 57 2.62 14.26 -6.67
CA GLU A 57 3.65 15.24 -6.34
C GLU A 57 3.04 16.54 -5.80
N GLU A 58 1.96 17.00 -6.41
CA GLU A 58 1.27 18.20 -5.97
C GLU A 58 0.70 18.04 -4.55
N GLY A 59 0.10 16.88 -4.27
CA GLY A 59 -0.52 16.63 -2.96
C GLY A 59 0.46 16.20 -1.87
N PHE A 60 1.47 15.41 -2.20
CA PHE A 60 2.35 14.74 -1.21
C PHE A 60 3.81 15.13 -1.30
N HIS A 61 4.20 15.94 -2.30
CA HIS A 61 5.56 16.48 -2.46
C HIS A 61 6.62 15.40 -2.73
N PHE A 62 6.24 14.31 -3.39
CA PHE A 62 7.18 13.36 -3.94
C PHE A 62 6.64 12.80 -5.27
N ARG A 63 7.54 12.32 -6.14
CA ARG A 63 7.15 11.71 -7.42
C ARG A 63 7.17 10.19 -7.28
N PRO A 64 6.02 9.53 -7.36
CA PRO A 64 6.02 8.07 -7.33
C PRO A 64 6.51 7.50 -8.66
N ASP A 65 7.24 6.39 -8.57
CA ASP A 65 7.72 5.64 -9.74
C ASP A 65 6.77 4.50 -10.10
N VAL A 66 6.19 3.88 -9.07
CA VAL A 66 5.38 2.68 -9.17
C VAL A 66 4.14 2.83 -8.30
N ILE A 67 3.03 2.27 -8.77
CA ILE A 67 1.85 2.04 -7.93
C ILE A 67 1.66 0.54 -7.75
N VAL A 68 1.43 0.11 -6.51
CA VAL A 68 1.06 -1.26 -6.18
C VAL A 68 -0.41 -1.26 -5.79
N ILE A 69 -1.22 -2.02 -6.52
CA ILE A 69 -2.66 -2.03 -6.35
C ILE A 69 -3.09 -3.30 -5.63
N PHE A 70 -3.88 -3.14 -4.57
CA PHE A 70 -4.45 -4.23 -3.79
C PHE A 70 -5.96 -4.22 -4.02
N ARG A 71 -6.47 -5.28 -4.66
CA ARG A 71 -7.92 -5.44 -4.87
C ARG A 71 -8.43 -6.56 -3.98
N PHE A 72 -9.40 -6.22 -3.14
CA PHE A 72 -9.95 -7.17 -2.17
C PHE A 72 -11.24 -7.80 -2.66
N ASP A 73 -11.38 -9.09 -2.31
CA ASP A 73 -12.66 -9.77 -2.34
C ASP A 73 -13.28 -9.61 -0.95
N ASN A 74 -14.16 -8.62 -0.81
CA ASN A 74 -14.75 -8.26 0.49
C ASN A 74 -15.78 -9.27 1.01
N ASN A 75 -16.13 -10.28 0.21
CA ASN A 75 -17.02 -11.37 0.63
C ASN A 75 -16.23 -12.58 1.13
N SER A 76 -14.90 -12.55 1.06
CA SER A 76 -14.07 -13.66 1.50
C SER A 76 -13.98 -13.70 3.02
N LYS A 77 -14.02 -14.91 3.58
CA LYS A 77 -13.74 -15.13 5.00
C LYS A 77 -12.31 -14.78 5.39
N ASP A 78 -11.40 -14.67 4.41
CA ASP A 78 -9.99 -14.37 4.62
C ASP A 78 -9.70 -12.86 4.52
N TYR A 79 -10.73 -12.03 4.53
CA TYR A 79 -10.60 -10.58 4.38
C TYR A 79 -9.65 -9.96 5.42
N GLU A 80 -9.76 -10.40 6.68
CA GLU A 80 -8.90 -9.91 7.76
C GLU A 80 -7.42 -10.22 7.50
N GLU A 81 -7.11 -11.46 7.11
CA GLU A 81 -5.74 -11.85 6.79
C GLU A 81 -5.23 -11.12 5.55
N GLY A 82 -6.10 -10.87 4.58
CA GLY A 82 -5.75 -10.07 3.41
C GLY A 82 -5.28 -8.67 3.78
N ASN A 83 -5.95 -8.03 4.74
CA ASN A 83 -5.52 -6.72 5.24
C ASN A 83 -4.14 -6.78 5.90
N ARG A 84 -3.86 -7.84 6.66
CA ARG A 84 -2.54 -8.02 7.26
C ARG A 84 -1.46 -8.21 6.20
N VAL A 85 -1.74 -9.01 5.18
CA VAL A 85 -0.80 -9.22 4.07
C VAL A 85 -0.53 -7.90 3.35
N MET A 86 -1.56 -7.11 3.07
CA MET A 86 -1.38 -5.79 2.44
C MET A 86 -0.41 -4.91 3.23
N LEU A 87 -0.53 -4.89 4.55
CA LEU A 87 0.37 -4.08 5.38
C LEU A 87 1.78 -4.65 5.43
N ARG A 88 1.95 -5.98 5.42
CA ARG A 88 3.28 -6.60 5.33
C ARG A 88 3.95 -6.25 4.01
N VAL A 89 3.20 -6.29 2.92
CA VAL A 89 3.68 -5.85 1.60
C VAL A 89 4.11 -4.39 1.65
N THR A 90 3.25 -3.53 2.20
CA THR A 90 3.53 -2.10 2.31
C THR A 90 4.80 -1.83 3.11
N MET A 91 4.95 -2.47 4.26
CA MET A 91 6.15 -2.31 5.09
C MET A 91 7.41 -2.76 4.36
N LEU A 92 7.36 -3.93 3.71
CA LEU A 92 8.50 -4.43 2.96
C LEU A 92 8.92 -3.46 1.84
N LEU A 93 7.95 -2.96 1.09
CA LEU A 93 8.25 -2.05 -0.02
C LEU A 93 8.73 -0.68 0.46
N LEU A 94 8.21 -0.17 1.58
CA LEU A 94 8.71 1.07 2.15
C LEU A 94 10.14 0.93 2.66
N GLU A 95 10.53 -0.25 3.16
CA GLU A 95 11.92 -0.51 3.56
C GLU A 95 12.88 -0.49 2.36
N HIS A 96 12.41 -0.91 1.18
CA HIS A 96 13.21 -0.97 -0.04
C HIS A 96 13.01 0.25 -0.94
N GLY A 97 12.20 1.20 -0.51
CA GLY A 97 11.92 2.43 -1.24
C GLY A 97 12.32 3.65 -0.46
N ARG A 98 11.81 4.78 -0.90
CA ARG A 98 12.03 6.07 -0.25
C ARG A 98 10.73 6.58 0.35
N ASP A 99 9.95 7.31 -0.42
CA ASP A 99 8.67 7.86 0.00
C ASP A 99 7.52 7.00 -0.51
N GLY A 100 6.42 7.01 0.22
CA GLY A 100 5.24 6.30 -0.21
C GLY A 100 3.99 6.74 0.54
N VAL A 101 2.83 6.52 -0.08
CA VAL A 101 1.54 6.74 0.54
C VAL A 101 0.59 5.62 0.14
N LEU A 102 -0.08 5.03 1.13
CA LEU A 102 -1.11 4.02 0.89
C LEU A 102 -2.47 4.71 0.95
N LEU A 103 -3.19 4.65 -0.18
CA LEU A 103 -4.47 5.32 -0.35
C LEU A 103 -5.59 4.30 -0.51
N PHE A 104 -6.72 4.54 0.16
CA PHE A 104 -7.94 3.78 -0.06
C PHE A 104 -8.74 4.44 -1.17
N ASN A 105 -9.08 3.67 -2.20
CA ASN A 105 -9.81 4.12 -3.40
C ASN A 105 -9.18 5.36 -4.05
N GLY A 106 -7.86 5.51 -3.94
CA GLY A 106 -7.14 6.63 -4.53
C GLY A 106 -7.33 7.96 -3.83
N GLU A 107 -8.01 8.01 -2.69
CA GLU A 107 -8.41 9.25 -2.04
C GLU A 107 -7.97 9.37 -0.59
N ARG A 108 -8.31 8.39 0.24
CA ARG A 108 -8.09 8.48 1.69
C ARG A 108 -6.74 7.91 2.08
N ILE A 109 -6.01 8.64 2.89
CA ILE A 109 -4.71 8.19 3.39
C ILE A 109 -4.92 7.14 4.48
N ILE A 110 -4.30 5.98 4.30
CA ILE A 110 -4.19 4.96 5.35
C ILE A 110 -2.91 5.19 6.15
N LEU A 111 -1.80 5.36 5.46
CA LEU A 111 -0.51 5.72 6.04
C LEU A 111 0.36 6.38 4.98
N GLN A 112 1.41 7.05 5.44
CA GLN A 112 2.40 7.65 4.55
C GLN A 112 3.79 7.54 5.17
N ARG A 113 4.81 7.47 4.33
CA ARG A 113 6.19 7.63 4.75
C ARG A 113 6.82 8.70 3.89
N LEU A 114 7.09 9.85 4.49
CA LEU A 114 7.64 11.00 3.77
C LEU A 114 8.90 11.46 4.51
N ALA A 115 9.99 11.64 3.77
CA ALA A 115 11.28 12.03 4.32
C ALA A 115 11.73 11.12 5.48
N GLY A 116 11.48 9.83 5.32
CA GLY A 116 11.88 8.82 6.31
C GLY A 116 10.95 8.68 7.52
N GLN A 117 9.90 9.48 7.60
CA GLN A 117 8.98 9.44 8.74
C GLN A 117 7.67 8.73 8.37
N LEU A 118 7.40 7.63 9.06
CA LEU A 118 6.16 6.87 8.87
C LEU A 118 5.08 7.41 9.80
N VAL A 119 3.94 7.74 9.23
CA VAL A 119 2.78 8.23 9.97
C VAL A 119 1.55 7.43 9.57
N LEU A 120 0.85 6.90 10.57
CA LEU A 120 -0.42 6.22 10.37
C LEU A 120 -1.55 7.23 10.51
N ASN A 121 -2.57 7.13 9.65
CA ASN A 121 -3.73 8.02 9.77
C ASN A 121 -4.59 7.57 10.95
N ALA A 122 -4.63 8.39 12.01
CA ALA A 122 -5.41 8.09 13.19
C ALA A 122 -6.91 7.98 12.91
N ASP A 123 -7.39 8.57 11.82
CA ASP A 123 -8.80 8.51 11.42
C ASP A 123 -9.21 7.14 10.86
N TYR A 124 -8.22 6.28 10.55
CA TYR A 124 -8.47 4.91 10.14
C TYR A 124 -8.64 4.04 11.39
N GLY A 125 -9.88 3.61 11.67
CA GLY A 125 -10.21 2.94 12.93
C GLY A 125 -9.60 1.57 13.15
N ASN A 126 -9.14 0.90 12.08
CA ASN A 126 -8.64 -0.47 12.18
C ASN A 126 -7.24 -0.61 12.80
N TRP A 127 -6.59 0.48 13.20
CA TRP A 127 -5.29 0.39 13.87
C TRP A 127 -5.38 -0.26 15.25
N THR A 128 -6.31 0.22 16.05
CA THR A 128 -6.48 -0.24 17.44
C THR A 128 -7.80 -0.96 17.69
N ARG A 129 -8.76 -0.84 16.77
CA ARG A 129 -10.08 -1.46 16.85
C ARG A 129 -10.27 -2.38 15.64
N GLY A 130 -11.35 -3.12 15.63
CA GLY A 130 -11.69 -4.02 14.53
C GLY A 130 -10.56 -4.99 14.25
N LEU A 131 -9.86 -4.80 13.13
CA LEU A 131 -8.80 -5.69 12.70
C LEU A 131 -7.49 -5.55 13.48
N ARG A 132 -7.33 -4.51 14.27
CA ARG A 132 -6.13 -4.24 15.09
C ARG A 132 -4.83 -4.32 14.28
N LEU A 133 -4.79 -3.62 13.17
CA LEU A 133 -3.73 -3.74 12.18
C LEU A 133 -2.41 -3.08 12.59
N GLU A 134 -2.40 -2.26 13.64
CA GLU A 134 -1.16 -1.61 14.06
C GLU A 134 -0.06 -2.62 14.42
N ASN A 135 -0.43 -3.82 14.84
CA ASN A 135 0.53 -4.88 15.16
C ASN A 135 1.37 -5.31 13.95
N GLU A 136 0.92 -5.03 12.73
CA GLU A 136 1.66 -5.32 11.52
C GLU A 136 2.68 -4.24 11.17
N ILE A 137 2.64 -3.09 11.84
CA ILE A 137 3.53 -1.97 11.57
C ILE A 137 4.77 -2.12 12.45
N ARG A 138 5.83 -2.64 11.85
CA ARG A 138 7.09 -2.95 12.56
C ARG A 138 8.12 -1.84 12.53
N LEU A 139 7.90 -0.82 11.69
CA LEU A 139 8.78 0.33 11.61
C LEU A 139 8.38 1.37 12.66
N PRO A 140 9.34 2.17 13.16
CA PRO A 140 9.00 3.30 14.04
C PRO A 140 8.00 4.21 13.35
N HIS A 141 6.97 4.65 14.07
CA HIS A 141 5.89 5.42 13.47
C HIS A 141 5.20 6.32 14.47
N GLU A 142 4.46 7.28 13.94
CA GLU A 142 3.53 8.13 14.68
C GLU A 142 2.11 7.87 14.19
N LYS A 143 1.13 8.29 14.97
CA LYS A 143 -0.27 8.33 14.55
C LYS A 143 -0.78 9.76 14.71
N ARG A 144 -1.39 10.28 13.65
CA ARG A 144 -2.12 11.55 13.68
C ARG A 144 -3.13 11.59 12.55
N SER A 145 -4.09 12.50 12.65
CA SER A 145 -5.05 12.70 11.58
C SER A 145 -4.34 13.16 10.31
N LEU A 146 -4.65 12.50 9.20
CA LEU A 146 -4.06 12.81 7.89
C LEU A 146 -5.20 13.09 6.91
N PRO A 147 -5.69 14.34 6.85
CA PRO A 147 -6.69 14.70 5.84
C PRO A 147 -6.05 14.61 4.45
N SER A 148 -6.78 14.04 3.49
CA SER A 148 -6.23 13.85 2.15
C SER A 148 -6.18 15.16 1.38
N PRO A 149 -5.00 15.48 0.77
CA PRO A 149 -4.90 16.65 -0.11
C PRO A 149 -5.62 16.44 -1.45
N LEU A 150 -6.11 15.21 -1.70
CA LEU A 150 -6.80 14.85 -2.95
C LEU A 150 -8.32 14.96 -2.85
N LEU A 151 -8.84 15.32 -1.68
CA LEU A 151 -10.27 15.47 -1.45
C LEU A 151 -10.70 16.93 -1.40
#